data_688d466b79e3505dc9eb3cbf354abaf3
#
_entry.id   688d466b79e3505dc9eb3cbf354abaf3
#
_cell.length_a   1.000
_cell.length_b   1.000
_cell.length_c   1.000
_cell.angle_alpha   90.00
_cell.angle_beta   90.00
_cell.angle_gamma   90.00
#
_symmetry.space_group_name_H-M   'P 1'
#
loop_
_entity.id
_entity.type
_entity.pdbx_description
1 polymer ?
#
loop_
_entity_poly.entity_id
_entity_poly.type
_entity_poly.pdbx_seq_one_letter_code
_entity_poly.pdbx_strand_id
1 'polypeptide(L)'
;MTLLSVLGSECLGAIKIVDPINGEIKAAYRPLEDHEITALAAEGASESAEFVSKSHLSLTGASGKVGLYYDYEKYQWYLPIGDAPSTHIIKQSHVRLKRIVANEQLCLLTAKNVGIDVPNSFILQLNGSDDADILFATERYDRKMQDSKRMLNHMPVPYRLHQEDFSQALGIATINK
;
A
#
# COMPACT_ATOMS: atom_id res chain seq x y z
N MET A 1 8.69 -21.65 -13.27
CA MET A 1 8.42 -20.57 -12.29
C MET A 1 6.93 -20.27 -12.35
N THR A 2 6.17 -20.56 -11.31
CA THR A 2 4.72 -20.32 -11.30
C THR A 2 4.45 -18.85 -11.00
N LEU A 3 3.42 -18.27 -11.60
CA LEU A 3 3.01 -16.88 -11.39
C LEU A 3 2.90 -16.53 -9.88
N LEU A 4 2.43 -17.48 -9.07
CA LEU A 4 2.28 -17.34 -7.64
C LEU A 4 3.61 -17.16 -6.87
N SER A 5 4.74 -17.67 -7.38
CA SER A 5 6.04 -17.50 -6.73
C SER A 5 6.62 -16.08 -6.90
N VAL A 6 6.05 -15.28 -7.80
CA VAL A 6 6.43 -13.88 -8.07
C VAL A 6 5.49 -12.91 -7.36
N LEU A 7 4.29 -13.36 -6.98
CA LEU A 7 3.35 -12.56 -6.19
C LEU A 7 3.85 -12.47 -4.75
N GLY A 8 3.93 -11.27 -4.23
CA GLY A 8 4.37 -11.02 -2.86
C GLY A 8 3.44 -11.59 -1.80
N SER A 9 3.94 -11.72 -0.59
CA SER A 9 3.18 -12.19 0.59
C SER A 9 2.17 -11.18 1.12
N GLU A 10 2.30 -9.90 0.73
CA GLU A 10 1.40 -8.81 1.14
C GLU A 10 0.19 -8.74 0.22
N CYS A 11 -0.86 -9.48 0.55
CA CYS A 11 -2.11 -9.51 -0.19
C CYS A 11 -3.15 -8.54 0.40
N LEU A 12 -4.26 -8.36 -0.34
CA LEU A 12 -5.46 -7.68 0.17
C LEU A 12 -6.11 -8.54 1.27
N GLY A 13 -6.65 -7.87 2.26
CA GLY A 13 -7.34 -8.52 3.37
C GLY A 13 -6.42 -9.38 4.24
N ALA A 14 -6.96 -10.49 4.72
CA ALA A 14 -6.29 -11.41 5.63
C ALA A 14 -5.60 -12.60 4.91
N ILE A 15 -5.73 -12.69 3.59
CA ILE A 15 -5.14 -13.78 2.81
C ILE A 15 -3.62 -13.62 2.76
N LYS A 16 -2.92 -14.74 2.87
CA LYS A 16 -1.47 -14.83 2.78
C LYS A 16 -1.11 -15.96 1.81
N ILE A 17 -0.20 -15.65 0.88
CA ILE A 17 0.37 -16.66 -0.02
C ILE A 17 1.75 -17.03 0.53
N VAL A 18 1.96 -18.31 0.80
CA VAL A 18 3.23 -18.83 1.32
C VAL A 18 3.84 -19.81 0.32
N ASP A 19 5.15 -19.76 0.18
CA ASP A 19 5.90 -20.77 -0.58
C ASP A 19 6.35 -21.88 0.38
N PRO A 20 5.80 -23.09 0.25
CA PRO A 20 6.13 -24.19 1.15
C PRO A 20 7.56 -24.73 0.95
N ILE A 21 8.22 -24.39 -0.18
CA ILE A 21 9.53 -24.93 -0.55
C ILE A 21 10.67 -24.02 -0.11
N ASN A 22 10.53 -22.71 -0.33
CA ASN A 22 11.60 -21.73 -0.08
C ASN A 22 11.57 -21.13 1.33
N GLY A 23 10.62 -21.52 2.15
CA GLY A 23 10.45 -21.00 3.49
C GLY A 23 9.89 -19.55 3.54
N GLU A 24 9.60 -19.09 4.74
CA GLU A 24 9.13 -17.71 4.95
C GLU A 24 10.33 -16.76 5.02
N ILE A 25 10.27 -15.67 4.25
CA ILE A 25 11.18 -14.55 4.43
C ILE A 25 10.86 -13.95 5.81
N LYS A 26 11.88 -13.82 6.65
CA LYS A 26 11.72 -13.27 8.00
C LYS A 26 11.10 -11.87 7.89
N ALA A 27 9.97 -11.68 8.56
CA ALA A 27 9.29 -10.40 8.60
C ALA A 27 10.18 -9.31 9.23
N ALA A 28 10.22 -8.13 8.62
CA ALA A 28 10.96 -6.98 9.12
C ALA A 28 10.36 -5.67 8.59
N TYR A 29 10.70 -4.57 9.23
CA TYR A 29 10.46 -3.22 8.73
C TYR A 29 11.81 -2.54 8.48
N ARG A 30 12.08 -2.18 7.23
CA ARG A 30 13.27 -1.42 6.84
C ARG A 30 12.91 0.06 6.74
N PRO A 31 13.59 0.96 7.46
CA PRO A 31 13.33 2.39 7.29
C PRO A 31 13.64 2.81 5.85
N LEU A 32 12.82 3.72 5.33
CA LEU A 32 13.01 4.36 4.03
C LEU A 32 13.72 5.70 4.23
N GLU A 33 14.71 5.94 3.41
CA GLU A 33 15.38 7.23 3.32
C GLU A 33 14.55 8.21 2.47
N ASP A 34 14.70 9.51 2.71
CA ASP A 34 13.95 10.54 1.98
C ASP A 34 14.15 10.46 0.45
N HIS A 35 15.34 10.08 -0.01
CA HIS A 35 15.62 9.92 -1.43
C HIS A 35 14.85 8.74 -2.05
N GLU A 36 14.57 7.67 -1.30
CA GLU A 36 13.78 6.54 -1.77
C GLU A 36 12.30 6.93 -1.95
N ILE A 37 11.77 7.76 -1.03
CA ILE A 37 10.42 8.33 -1.17
C ILE A 37 10.37 9.29 -2.37
N THR A 38 11.41 10.09 -2.55
CA THR A 38 11.54 11.00 -3.71
C THR A 38 11.58 10.21 -5.03
N ALA A 39 12.33 9.11 -5.08
CA ALA A 39 12.38 8.23 -6.25
C ALA A 39 11.00 7.65 -6.62
N LEU A 40 10.20 7.27 -5.63
CA LEU A 40 8.82 6.82 -5.87
C LEU A 40 7.95 7.87 -6.59
N ALA A 41 8.19 9.16 -6.31
CA ALA A 41 7.47 10.25 -6.97
C ALA A 41 8.03 10.58 -8.36
N ALA A 42 9.37 10.54 -8.51
CA ALA A 42 10.05 10.99 -9.73
C ALA A 42 9.95 10.02 -10.91
N GLU A 43 9.93 8.72 -10.65
CA GLU A 43 10.13 7.72 -11.71
C GLU A 43 8.84 7.02 -12.18
N GLY A 44 7.71 7.37 -11.62
CA GLY A 44 6.42 6.86 -12.07
C GLY A 44 6.29 5.33 -11.96
N ALA A 45 5.55 4.72 -12.87
CA ALA A 45 5.17 3.31 -12.80
C ALA A 45 6.34 2.30 -12.87
N SER A 46 7.51 2.68 -13.38
CA SER A 46 8.65 1.75 -13.53
C SER A 46 9.38 1.48 -12.21
N GLU A 47 9.60 2.50 -11.41
CA GLU A 47 10.25 2.34 -10.09
C GLU A 47 9.33 1.73 -9.06
N SER A 48 8.04 2.07 -9.08
CA SER A 48 7.09 1.39 -8.23
C SER A 48 7.04 -0.11 -8.52
N ALA A 49 7.23 -0.53 -9.79
CA ALA A 49 7.33 -1.95 -10.13
C ALA A 49 8.57 -2.62 -9.52
N GLU A 50 9.71 -1.92 -9.47
CA GLU A 50 10.92 -2.43 -8.81
C GLU A 50 10.75 -2.49 -7.29
N PHE A 51 10.18 -1.47 -6.67
CA PHE A 51 9.84 -1.47 -5.25
C PHE A 51 8.84 -2.57 -4.90
N VAL A 52 7.79 -2.72 -5.71
CA VAL A 52 6.80 -3.81 -5.55
C VAL A 52 7.48 -5.16 -5.68
N SER A 53 8.37 -5.34 -6.64
CA SER A 53 9.13 -6.58 -6.82
C SER A 53 10.06 -6.87 -5.63
N LYS A 54 10.78 -5.86 -5.14
CA LYS A 54 11.67 -5.99 -3.97
C LYS A 54 10.93 -6.20 -2.66
N SER A 55 9.76 -5.58 -2.51
CA SER A 55 8.95 -5.69 -1.29
C SER A 55 7.99 -6.89 -1.29
N HIS A 56 7.92 -7.64 -2.40
CA HIS A 56 6.95 -8.72 -2.56
C HIS A 56 5.50 -8.29 -2.30
N LEU A 57 5.16 -7.02 -2.60
CA LEU A 57 3.83 -6.47 -2.39
C LEU A 57 2.98 -6.66 -3.65
N SER A 58 1.85 -7.33 -3.52
CA SER A 58 0.87 -7.53 -4.59
C SER A 58 -0.40 -6.72 -4.30
N LEU A 59 -0.48 -5.53 -4.88
CA LEU A 59 -1.68 -4.70 -4.81
C LEU A 59 -2.32 -4.59 -6.21
N THR A 60 -3.59 -4.94 -6.31
CA THR A 60 -4.33 -4.92 -7.58
C THR A 60 -4.64 -3.50 -8.06
N GLY A 61 -4.69 -3.28 -9.38
CA GLY A 61 -5.13 -2.04 -10.03
C GLY A 61 -4.16 -1.50 -11.07
N ALA A 62 -4.66 -0.60 -11.91
CA ALA A 62 -3.97 -0.09 -13.09
C ALA A 62 -2.91 1.01 -12.82
N SER A 63 -2.89 1.60 -11.63
CA SER A 63 -1.91 2.63 -11.22
C SER A 63 -0.82 2.05 -10.34
N GLY A 64 0.40 2.59 -10.45
CA GLY A 64 1.51 2.26 -9.55
C GLY A 64 1.12 2.57 -8.10
N LYS A 65 1.30 1.57 -7.23
CA LYS A 65 1.02 1.71 -5.81
C LYS A 65 1.89 0.75 -5.02
N VAL A 66 2.24 1.15 -3.82
CA VAL A 66 3.06 0.38 -2.89
C VAL A 66 2.46 0.43 -1.50
N GLY A 67 2.53 -0.69 -0.77
CA GLY A 67 2.14 -0.73 0.63
C GLY A 67 3.35 -0.42 1.53
N LEU A 68 3.23 0.60 2.36
CA LEU A 68 4.26 0.98 3.32
C LEU A 68 3.72 0.99 4.74
N TYR A 69 4.61 0.87 5.71
CA TYR A 69 4.28 1.07 7.11
C TYR A 69 4.67 2.49 7.51
N TYR A 70 3.78 3.21 8.18
CA TYR A 70 4.05 4.53 8.72
C TYR A 70 4.03 4.52 10.25
N ASP A 71 5.12 4.99 10.83
CA ASP A 71 5.24 5.21 12.27
C ASP A 71 4.90 6.67 12.58
N TYR A 72 3.74 6.88 13.20
CA TYR A 72 3.25 8.22 13.55
C TYR A 72 4.04 8.88 14.69
N GLU A 73 4.73 8.09 15.54
CA GLU A 73 5.53 8.65 16.62
C GLU A 73 6.87 9.18 16.13
N LYS A 74 7.45 8.47 15.15
CA LYS A 74 8.76 8.83 14.57
C LYS A 74 8.65 9.63 13.28
N TYR A 75 7.43 9.77 12.74
CA TYR A 75 7.19 10.39 11.42
C TYR A 75 8.03 9.72 10.32
N GLN A 76 8.15 8.39 10.38
CA GLN A 76 9.04 7.62 9.53
C GLN A 76 8.28 6.56 8.72
N TRP A 77 8.62 6.48 7.44
CA TRP A 77 8.17 5.42 6.55
C TRP A 77 9.10 4.21 6.59
N TYR A 78 8.50 3.03 6.50
CA TYR A 78 9.22 1.77 6.46
C TYR A 78 8.71 0.90 5.32
N LEU A 79 9.63 0.19 4.67
CA LEU A 79 9.33 -0.86 3.71
C LEU A 79 9.07 -2.16 4.48
N PRO A 80 7.86 -2.74 4.35
CA PRO A 80 7.60 -4.08 4.89
C PRO A 80 8.38 -5.13 4.12
N ILE A 81 9.01 -6.06 4.82
CA ILE A 81 9.76 -7.19 4.25
C ILE A 81 9.11 -8.49 4.70
N GLY A 82 9.07 -9.48 3.81
CA GLY A 82 8.49 -10.79 4.09
C GLY A 82 7.00 -10.67 4.41
N ASP A 83 6.61 -11.12 5.60
CA ASP A 83 5.22 -11.12 6.05
C ASP A 83 4.81 -9.88 6.88
N ALA A 84 5.67 -8.88 6.95
CA ALA A 84 5.34 -7.65 7.66
C ALA A 84 4.19 -6.91 6.96
N PRO A 85 3.07 -6.61 7.64
CA PRO A 85 1.95 -5.94 7.00
C PRO A 85 2.20 -4.43 6.88
N SER A 86 1.81 -3.86 5.75
CA SER A 86 1.75 -2.41 5.56
C SER A 86 0.57 -1.78 6.32
N THR A 87 0.66 -0.50 6.63
CA THR A 87 -0.42 0.30 7.23
C THR A 87 -1.08 1.24 6.25
N HIS A 88 -0.35 1.62 5.20
CA HIS A 88 -0.79 2.59 4.19
C HIS A 88 -0.57 2.04 2.79
N ILE A 89 -1.34 2.58 1.85
CA ILE A 89 -1.09 2.46 0.42
C ILE A 89 -0.62 3.83 -0.07
N ILE A 90 0.54 3.84 -0.71
CA ILE A 90 1.08 5.03 -1.36
C ILE A 90 0.82 4.91 -2.86
N LYS A 91 0.35 5.99 -3.46
CA LYS A 91 0.10 6.09 -4.90
C LYS A 91 0.80 7.31 -5.45
N GLN A 92 1.20 7.22 -6.71
CA GLN A 92 1.74 8.32 -7.47
C GLN A 92 0.89 8.58 -8.71
N SER A 93 0.97 9.79 -9.25
CA SER A 93 0.29 10.10 -10.51
C SER A 93 0.83 9.25 -11.65
N HIS A 94 -0.07 8.76 -12.48
CA HIS A 94 0.30 8.00 -13.67
C HIS A 94 0.64 8.94 -14.81
N VAL A 95 1.65 8.60 -15.61
CA VAL A 95 2.07 9.42 -16.78
C VAL A 95 0.94 9.80 -17.75
N ARG A 96 -0.10 8.97 -17.83
CA ARG A 96 -1.28 9.20 -18.68
C ARG A 96 -2.41 9.94 -17.96
N LEU A 97 -2.40 10.00 -16.63
CA LEU A 97 -3.47 10.55 -15.80
C LEU A 97 -2.87 11.53 -14.79
N LYS A 98 -2.61 12.73 -15.30
CA LYS A 98 -2.05 13.80 -14.46
C LYS A 98 -3.01 14.17 -13.33
N ARG A 99 -2.43 14.50 -12.18
CA ARG A 99 -3.15 14.95 -10.96
C ARG A 99 -4.18 13.96 -10.42
N ILE A 100 -4.08 12.67 -10.78
CA ILE A 100 -5.03 11.67 -10.32
C ILE A 100 -4.97 11.51 -8.79
N VAL A 101 -3.80 11.61 -8.20
CA VAL A 101 -3.61 11.51 -6.74
C VAL A 101 -4.23 12.70 -6.02
N ALA A 102 -4.09 13.91 -6.56
CA ALA A 102 -4.74 15.09 -6.00
C ALA A 102 -6.27 15.01 -6.12
N ASN A 103 -6.77 14.50 -7.25
CA ASN A 103 -8.20 14.26 -7.45
C ASN A 103 -8.75 13.21 -6.47
N GLU A 104 -8.02 12.13 -6.22
CA GLU A 104 -8.41 11.09 -5.26
C GLU A 104 -8.51 11.69 -3.84
N GLN A 105 -7.53 12.49 -3.43
CA GLN A 105 -7.57 13.19 -2.15
C GLN A 105 -8.77 14.13 -2.04
N LEU A 106 -9.05 14.90 -3.08
CA LEU A 106 -10.20 15.81 -3.12
C LEU A 106 -11.52 15.04 -2.98
N CYS A 107 -11.67 13.92 -3.69
CA CYS A 107 -12.86 13.08 -3.61
C CYS A 107 -13.06 12.51 -2.20
N LEU A 108 -12.01 12.01 -1.56
CA LEU A 108 -12.09 11.49 -0.19
C LEU A 108 -12.42 12.60 0.83
N LEU A 109 -11.80 13.77 0.72
CA LEU A 109 -12.13 14.92 1.55
C LEU A 109 -13.59 15.36 1.37
N THR A 110 -14.08 15.36 0.13
CA THR A 110 -15.49 15.68 -0.17
C THR A 110 -16.43 14.66 0.45
N ALA A 111 -16.13 13.37 0.28
CA ALA A 111 -16.91 12.27 0.87
C ALA A 111 -16.96 12.40 2.41
N LYS A 112 -15.84 12.67 3.04
CA LYS A 112 -15.76 12.91 4.49
C LYS A 112 -16.61 14.09 4.92
N ASN A 113 -16.59 15.19 4.16
CA ASN A 113 -17.36 16.40 4.47
C ASN A 113 -18.87 16.19 4.35
N VAL A 114 -19.33 15.26 3.55
CA VAL A 114 -20.77 14.88 3.46
C VAL A 114 -21.15 13.74 4.39
N GLY A 115 -20.26 13.34 5.31
CA GLY A 115 -20.54 12.33 6.34
C GLY A 115 -20.34 10.88 5.91
N ILE A 116 -19.69 10.62 4.79
CA ILE A 116 -19.29 9.26 4.40
C ILE A 116 -18.04 8.88 5.18
N ASP A 117 -18.05 7.71 5.80
CA ASP A 117 -16.88 7.15 6.47
C ASP A 117 -15.85 6.71 5.43
N VAL A 118 -14.68 7.32 5.49
CA VAL A 118 -13.56 7.06 4.56
C VAL A 118 -12.25 6.90 5.34
N PRO A 119 -11.30 6.12 4.82
CA PRO A 119 -9.97 6.02 5.44
C PRO A 119 -9.29 7.38 5.53
N ASN A 120 -8.46 7.56 6.55
CA ASN A 120 -7.61 8.74 6.60
C ASN A 120 -6.66 8.75 5.42
N SER A 121 -6.49 9.93 4.84
CA SER A 121 -5.65 10.11 3.67
C SER A 121 -5.03 11.50 3.66
N PHE A 122 -3.86 11.61 3.05
CA PHE A 122 -3.13 12.87 2.94
C PHE A 122 -2.19 12.87 1.73
N ILE A 123 -1.80 14.07 1.33
CA ILE A 123 -0.79 14.28 0.31
C ILE A 123 0.57 14.42 0.99
N LEU A 124 1.56 13.69 0.49
CA LEU A 124 2.97 13.91 0.77
C LEU A 124 3.51 14.86 -0.29
N GLN A 125 3.84 16.08 0.11
CA GLN A 125 4.51 17.06 -0.74
C GLN A 125 6.00 16.84 -0.62
N LEU A 126 6.62 16.45 -1.72
CA LEU A 126 8.07 16.34 -1.84
C LEU A 126 8.68 17.68 -2.29
N ASN A 127 9.92 17.66 -2.74
CA ASN A 127 10.64 18.86 -3.16
C ASN A 127 10.18 19.33 -4.54
N GLY A 128 9.23 20.23 -4.60
CA GLY A 128 8.71 20.80 -5.85
C GLY A 128 7.21 21.07 -5.80
N SER A 129 6.67 21.50 -6.91
CA SER A 129 5.25 21.86 -7.07
C SER A 129 4.55 21.10 -8.20
N ASP A 130 5.27 20.24 -8.90
CA ASP A 130 4.74 19.47 -10.00
C ASP A 130 3.99 18.21 -9.52
N ASP A 131 3.20 17.64 -10.40
CA ASP A 131 2.44 16.42 -10.14
C ASP A 131 3.34 15.22 -9.78
N ALA A 132 4.57 15.20 -10.29
CA ALA A 132 5.58 14.20 -9.96
C ALA A 132 6.12 14.34 -8.52
N ASP A 133 5.96 15.52 -7.90
CA ASP A 133 6.46 15.81 -6.56
C ASP A 133 5.46 15.47 -5.45
N ILE A 134 4.31 14.92 -5.81
CA ILE A 134 3.26 14.56 -4.86
C ILE A 134 2.96 13.08 -4.86
N LEU A 135 2.85 12.52 -3.67
CA LEU A 135 2.34 11.19 -3.42
C LEU A 135 1.05 11.28 -2.62
N PHE A 136 0.13 10.38 -2.90
CA PHE A 136 -1.08 10.20 -2.11
C PHE A 136 -0.88 9.04 -1.15
N ALA A 137 -1.14 9.25 0.12
CA ALA A 137 -1.12 8.22 1.15
C ALA A 137 -2.52 8.00 1.71
N THR A 138 -2.95 6.75 1.80
CA THR A 138 -4.20 6.39 2.46
C THR A 138 -3.98 5.24 3.43
N GLU A 139 -4.59 5.33 4.62
CA GLU A 139 -4.62 4.23 5.55
C GLU A 139 -5.35 3.03 4.95
N ARG A 140 -4.86 1.85 5.25
CA ARG A 140 -5.51 0.61 4.85
C ARG A 140 -6.66 0.29 5.81
N TYR A 141 -7.89 0.30 5.31
CA TYR A 141 -9.08 -0.09 6.09
C TYR A 141 -9.10 -1.58 6.46
N ASP A 142 -8.34 -2.42 5.74
CA ASP A 142 -8.17 -3.84 6.03
C ASP A 142 -7.03 -4.13 7.03
N ARG A 143 -6.61 -3.10 7.78
CA ARG A 143 -5.59 -3.17 8.83
C ARG A 143 -6.11 -2.52 10.10
N LYS A 144 -5.91 -3.19 11.24
CA LYS A 144 -6.34 -2.68 12.54
C LYS A 144 -5.15 -2.65 13.50
N MET A 145 -4.79 -1.46 13.95
CA MET A 145 -3.68 -1.25 14.91
C MET A 145 -4.11 -1.49 16.35
N GLN A 146 -5.39 -1.32 16.66
CA GLN A 146 -5.90 -1.36 18.02
C GLN A 146 -5.63 -2.73 18.67
N ASP A 147 -5.13 -2.70 19.89
CA ASP A 147 -4.84 -3.88 20.73
C ASP A 147 -3.80 -4.87 20.15
N SER A 148 -3.00 -4.45 19.20
CA SER A 148 -1.95 -5.30 18.67
C SER A 148 -0.88 -5.59 19.74
N LYS A 149 -0.86 -6.82 20.23
CA LYS A 149 0.19 -7.33 21.13
C LYS A 149 1.43 -7.81 20.37
N ARG A 150 1.34 -7.91 19.06
CA ARG A 150 2.43 -8.37 18.21
C ARG A 150 3.34 -7.19 17.88
N MET A 151 4.62 -7.34 18.18
CA MET A 151 5.66 -6.34 17.90
C MET A 151 6.67 -6.91 16.91
N LEU A 152 7.14 -6.06 16.01
CA LEU A 152 8.20 -6.36 15.07
C LEU A 152 9.14 -5.14 15.00
N ASN A 153 10.42 -5.33 15.24
CA ASN A 153 11.38 -4.22 15.33
C ASN A 153 10.93 -3.11 16.30
N HIS A 154 10.32 -3.47 17.43
CA HIS A 154 9.73 -2.56 18.42
C HIS A 154 8.55 -1.71 17.90
N MET A 155 8.00 -2.04 16.75
CA MET A 155 6.81 -1.39 16.18
C MET A 155 5.59 -2.31 16.29
N PRO A 156 4.40 -1.78 16.60
CA PRO A 156 3.19 -2.57 16.64
C PRO A 156 2.81 -3.08 15.24
N VAL A 157 2.43 -4.34 15.17
CA VAL A 157 2.06 -4.99 13.91
C VAL A 157 0.55 -5.00 13.77
N PRO A 158 -0.03 -4.42 12.73
CA PRO A 158 -1.48 -4.40 12.56
C PRO A 158 -2.04 -5.80 12.30
N TYR A 159 -3.25 -6.04 12.78
CA TYR A 159 -4.05 -7.20 12.40
C TYR A 159 -4.56 -7.03 10.97
N ARG A 160 -4.56 -8.11 10.21
CA ARG A 160 -5.17 -8.17 8.88
C ARG A 160 -6.66 -8.50 9.03
N LEU A 161 -7.52 -7.71 8.42
CA LEU A 161 -8.95 -7.96 8.36
C LEU A 161 -9.28 -8.60 7.00
N HIS A 162 -10.16 -9.59 7.01
CA HIS A 162 -10.67 -10.17 5.77
C HIS A 162 -11.52 -9.13 5.02
N GLN A 163 -11.39 -9.13 3.70
CA GLN A 163 -12.20 -8.30 2.82
C GLN A 163 -12.51 -9.06 1.53
N GLU A 164 -13.63 -8.72 0.94
CA GLU A 164 -14.08 -9.18 -0.36
C GLU A 164 -14.62 -8.00 -1.15
N ASP A 165 -14.45 -8.02 -2.47
CA ASP A 165 -15.20 -7.10 -3.34
C ASP A 165 -16.65 -7.60 -3.51
N PHE A 166 -17.53 -6.73 -3.99
CA PHE A 166 -18.94 -7.10 -4.19
C PHE A 166 -19.14 -8.22 -5.21
N SER A 167 -18.27 -8.35 -6.20
CA SER A 167 -18.35 -9.46 -7.17
C SER A 167 -18.04 -10.79 -6.48
N GLN A 168 -17.05 -10.81 -5.60
CA GLN A 168 -16.72 -11.98 -4.78
C GLN A 168 -17.85 -12.33 -3.82
N ALA A 169 -18.34 -11.35 -3.07
CA ALA A 169 -19.43 -11.53 -2.10
C ALA A 169 -20.74 -12.01 -2.74
N LEU A 170 -21.00 -11.60 -3.97
CA LEU A 170 -22.17 -12.00 -4.76
C LEU A 170 -21.95 -13.24 -5.63
N GLY A 171 -20.74 -13.82 -5.64
CA GLY A 171 -20.41 -14.96 -6.49
C GLY A 171 -20.46 -14.67 -7.99
N ILE A 172 -20.28 -13.41 -8.38
CA ILE A 172 -20.31 -13.00 -9.79
C ILE A 172 -18.94 -13.28 -10.43
N ALA A 173 -18.92 -14.17 -11.42
CA ALA A 173 -17.69 -14.46 -12.16
C ALA A 173 -17.26 -13.27 -13.01
N THR A 174 -15.94 -13.01 -13.05
CA THR A 174 -15.33 -11.91 -13.84
C THR A 174 -15.54 -11.99 -15.35
N ILE A 175 -16.00 -13.13 -15.86
CA ILE A 175 -16.29 -13.38 -17.28
C ILE A 175 -17.49 -12.54 -17.78
N ASN A 176 -18.29 -12.00 -16.88
CA ASN A 176 -19.52 -11.24 -17.19
C ASN A 176 -19.37 -9.73 -16.99
N LYS A 177 -18.12 -9.21 -17.04
CA LYS A 177 -17.83 -7.77 -17.00
C LYS A 177 -17.64 -7.21 -18.37
#